data_f83ab7b51f489343ac6365059a0027ae
#
_entry.id   f83ab7b51f489343ac6365059a0027ae
#
_cell.length_a   1.000
_cell.length_b   1.000
_cell.length_c   1.000
_cell.angle_alpha   90.00
_cell.angle_beta   90.00
_cell.angle_gamma   90.00
#
_symmetry.space_group_name_H-M   'P 1'
#
loop_
_entity.id
_entity.type
_entity.pdbx_description
1 polymer ?
#
loop_
_entity_poly.entity_id
_entity_poly.type
_entity_poly.pdbx_seq_one_letter_code
_entity_poly.pdbx_strand_id
1 'polypeptide(L)'
;MNDPAAPVSHQLALVVRDLAVVIGRLTDAAAAARGLSAATDWQSAAAAAFHERAEAWAGEVSGLVCLAESARIDACHARDRAALREADAYAAAFAPAGAR
;
A
#
# COMPACT_ATOMS: atom_id res chain seq x y z
N MET A 1 -10.47 -2.38 12.65
CA MET A 1 -10.61 -1.21 13.54
C MET A 1 -9.35 -1.07 14.37
N ASN A 2 -8.79 0.14 14.44
CA ASN A 2 -7.54 0.37 15.15
C ASN A 2 -7.81 0.52 16.64
N ASP A 3 -7.09 -0.25 17.45
CA ASP A 3 -7.11 -0.13 18.90
C ASP A 3 -6.01 0.84 19.31
N PRO A 4 -6.33 2.02 19.88
CA PRO A 4 -5.30 2.99 20.27
C PRO A 4 -4.37 2.49 21.38
N ALA A 5 -4.75 1.44 22.11
CA ALA A 5 -3.91 0.81 23.12
C ALA A 5 -2.94 -0.22 22.52
N ALA A 6 -3.10 -0.58 21.24
CA ALA A 6 -2.22 -1.54 20.58
C ALA A 6 -0.81 -0.97 20.39
N PRO A 7 0.24 -1.82 20.42
CA PRO A 7 1.59 -1.37 20.13
C PRO A 7 1.69 -0.71 18.75
N VAL A 8 2.61 0.25 18.62
CA VAL A 8 2.81 0.97 17.35
C VAL A 8 3.17 0.02 16.21
N SER A 9 4.00 -1.01 16.50
CA SER A 9 4.34 -2.01 15.49
C SER A 9 3.10 -2.74 14.95
N HIS A 10 2.14 -3.04 15.82
CA HIS A 10 0.89 -3.68 15.41
C HIS A 10 0.04 -2.74 14.56
N GLN A 11 -0.07 -1.48 14.95
CA GLN A 11 -0.81 -0.47 14.19
C GLN A 11 -0.19 -0.29 12.80
N LEU A 12 1.15 -0.24 12.71
CA LEU A 12 1.86 -0.13 11.45
C LEU A 12 1.69 -1.38 10.58
N ALA A 13 1.64 -2.57 11.18
CA ALA A 13 1.36 -3.80 10.46
C ALA A 13 -0.02 -3.76 9.79
N LEU A 14 -1.02 -3.17 10.45
CA LEU A 14 -2.35 -2.99 9.86
C LEU A 14 -2.30 -2.00 8.68
N VAL A 15 -1.53 -0.93 8.79
CA VAL A 15 -1.34 0.02 7.68
C VAL A 15 -0.70 -0.67 6.48
N VAL A 16 0.34 -1.48 6.71
CA VAL A 16 1.00 -2.24 5.64
C VAL A 16 0.00 -3.15 4.92
N ARG A 17 -0.81 -3.86 5.70
CA ARG A 17 -1.84 -4.75 5.14
C ARG A 17 -2.89 -3.98 4.33
N ASP A 18 -3.37 -2.86 4.86
CA ASP A 18 -4.39 -2.06 4.18
C ASP A 18 -3.83 -1.45 2.88
N LEU A 19 -2.60 -1.00 2.89
CA LEU A 19 -1.93 -0.50 1.68
C LEU A 19 -1.80 -1.61 0.64
N ALA A 20 -1.46 -2.83 1.04
CA ALA A 20 -1.39 -3.96 0.11
C ALA A 20 -2.74 -4.24 -0.57
N VAL A 21 -3.84 -4.13 0.18
CA VAL A 21 -5.20 -4.29 -0.37
C VAL A 21 -5.51 -3.19 -1.38
N VAL A 22 -5.20 -1.94 -1.04
CA VAL A 22 -5.43 -0.79 -1.94
C VAL A 22 -4.62 -0.94 -3.23
N ILE A 23 -3.35 -1.33 -3.11
CA ILE A 23 -2.48 -1.57 -4.27
C ILE A 23 -3.09 -2.63 -5.19
N GLY A 24 -3.59 -3.73 -4.62
CA GLY A 24 -4.25 -4.79 -5.38
C GLY A 24 -5.47 -4.29 -6.14
N ARG A 25 -6.31 -3.50 -5.48
CA ARG A 25 -7.51 -2.93 -6.11
C ARG A 25 -7.18 -1.93 -7.20
N LEU A 26 -6.18 -1.08 -7.00
CA LEU A 26 -5.74 -0.11 -8.00
C LEU A 26 -5.15 -0.84 -9.23
N THR A 27 -4.35 -1.86 -9.00
CA THR A 27 -3.75 -2.67 -10.07
C THR A 27 -4.83 -3.36 -10.89
N ASP A 28 -5.83 -3.94 -10.23
CA ASP A 28 -6.95 -4.60 -10.90
C ASP A 28 -7.78 -3.60 -11.69
N ALA A 29 -8.03 -2.42 -11.14
CA ALA A 29 -8.80 -1.37 -11.83
C ALA A 29 -8.08 -0.89 -13.09
N ALA A 30 -6.77 -0.69 -13.03
CA ALA A 30 -5.98 -0.30 -14.20
C ALA A 30 -6.00 -1.39 -15.27
N ALA A 31 -5.87 -2.65 -14.87
CA ALA A 31 -5.94 -3.78 -15.80
C ALA A 31 -7.32 -3.88 -16.45
N ALA A 32 -8.41 -3.66 -15.69
CA ALA A 32 -9.77 -3.67 -16.21
C ALA A 32 -9.98 -2.55 -17.24
N ALA A 33 -9.47 -1.35 -16.98
CA ALA A 33 -9.57 -0.23 -17.92
C ALA A 33 -8.84 -0.52 -19.22
N ARG A 34 -7.64 -1.10 -19.14
CA ARG A 34 -6.89 -1.51 -20.34
C ARG A 34 -7.59 -2.62 -21.10
N GLY A 35 -8.21 -3.57 -20.39
CA GLY A 35 -8.99 -4.64 -21.01
C GLY A 35 -10.21 -4.10 -21.75
N LEU A 36 -10.94 -3.17 -21.18
CA LEU A 36 -12.06 -2.51 -21.84
C LEU A 36 -11.61 -1.71 -23.05
N SER A 37 -10.50 -1.00 -22.95
CA SER A 37 -9.90 -0.27 -24.06
C SER A 37 -9.55 -1.24 -25.21
N ALA A 38 -8.90 -2.35 -24.91
CA ALA A 38 -8.50 -3.34 -25.91
C ALA A 38 -9.70 -3.99 -26.60
N ALA A 39 -10.83 -4.15 -25.88
CA ALA A 39 -12.05 -4.78 -26.41
C ALA A 39 -12.90 -3.83 -27.26
N THR A 40 -12.63 -2.53 -27.21
CA THR A 40 -13.42 -1.51 -27.92
C THR A 40 -12.92 -1.34 -29.36
N ASP A 41 -13.87 -1.23 -30.30
CA ASP A 41 -13.54 -1.00 -31.70
C ASP A 41 -12.97 0.40 -31.91
N TRP A 42 -11.82 0.49 -32.59
CA TRP A 42 -11.10 1.73 -32.85
C TRP A 42 -11.61 2.56 -34.02
N GLN A 43 -12.69 2.10 -34.69
CA GLN A 43 -13.11 2.69 -35.97
C GLN A 43 -13.84 4.02 -35.85
N SER A 44 -14.20 4.47 -34.66
CA SER A 44 -14.90 5.73 -34.48
C SER A 44 -14.04 6.74 -33.72
N ALA A 45 -14.34 8.04 -33.92
CA ALA A 45 -13.69 9.11 -33.15
C ALA A 45 -13.99 8.98 -31.65
N ALA A 46 -15.21 8.55 -31.32
CA ALA A 46 -15.58 8.33 -29.91
C ALA A 46 -14.78 7.17 -29.30
N ALA A 47 -14.57 6.09 -30.04
CA ALA A 47 -13.74 4.98 -29.58
C ALA A 47 -12.29 5.40 -29.37
N ALA A 48 -11.73 6.19 -30.29
CA ALA A 48 -10.37 6.72 -30.18
C ALA A 48 -10.24 7.59 -28.91
N ALA A 49 -11.21 8.48 -28.68
CA ALA A 49 -11.22 9.31 -27.45
C ALA A 49 -11.33 8.46 -26.19
N PHE A 50 -12.14 7.40 -26.22
CA PHE A 50 -12.23 6.47 -25.08
C PHE A 50 -10.90 5.78 -24.80
N HIS A 51 -10.21 5.29 -25.84
CA HIS A 51 -8.89 4.66 -25.68
C HIS A 51 -7.88 5.62 -25.06
N GLU A 52 -7.82 6.86 -25.53
CA GLU A 52 -6.93 7.86 -24.95
C GLU A 52 -7.18 8.08 -23.47
N ARG A 53 -8.45 8.24 -23.10
CA ARG A 53 -8.82 8.46 -21.70
C ARG A 53 -8.56 7.24 -20.84
N ALA A 54 -8.85 6.05 -21.34
CA ALA A 54 -8.61 4.81 -20.61
C ALA A 54 -7.11 4.60 -20.33
N GLU A 55 -6.27 4.85 -21.33
CA GLU A 55 -4.82 4.72 -21.17
C GLU A 55 -4.27 5.79 -20.23
N ALA A 56 -4.73 7.04 -20.34
CA ALA A 56 -4.30 8.11 -19.44
C ALA A 56 -4.69 7.80 -18.01
N TRP A 57 -5.93 7.37 -17.78
CA TRP A 57 -6.41 7.00 -16.45
C TRP A 57 -5.63 5.83 -15.87
N ALA A 58 -5.40 4.79 -16.68
CA ALA A 58 -4.61 3.63 -16.23
C ALA A 58 -3.17 4.03 -15.87
N GLY A 59 -2.59 4.96 -16.62
CA GLY A 59 -1.27 5.52 -16.30
C GLY A 59 -1.24 6.28 -14.99
N GLU A 60 -2.27 7.10 -14.73
CA GLU A 60 -2.40 7.82 -13.45
C GLU A 60 -2.56 6.86 -12.29
N VAL A 61 -3.38 5.82 -12.43
CA VAL A 61 -3.56 4.79 -11.40
C VAL A 61 -2.25 4.05 -11.14
N SER A 62 -1.50 3.74 -12.19
CA SER A 62 -0.18 3.09 -12.05
C SER A 62 0.80 3.97 -11.26
N GLY A 63 0.74 5.30 -11.46
CA GLY A 63 1.52 6.24 -10.65
C GLY A 63 1.13 6.21 -9.18
N LEU A 64 -0.17 6.12 -8.89
CA LEU A 64 -0.66 5.98 -7.52
C LEU A 64 -0.19 4.66 -6.89
N VAL A 65 -0.15 3.57 -7.67
CA VAL A 65 0.38 2.28 -7.20
C VAL A 65 1.83 2.42 -6.78
N CYS A 66 2.66 3.13 -7.56
CA CYS A 66 4.06 3.36 -7.21
C CYS A 66 4.19 4.13 -5.90
N LEU A 67 3.37 5.18 -5.70
CA LEU A 67 3.37 5.95 -4.45
C LEU A 67 2.93 5.09 -3.27
N ALA A 68 1.90 4.28 -3.45
CA ALA A 68 1.40 3.39 -2.41
C ALA A 68 2.43 2.31 -2.05
N GLU A 69 3.17 1.79 -3.04
CA GLU A 69 4.26 0.83 -2.81
C GLU A 69 5.37 1.46 -1.98
N SER A 70 5.76 2.70 -2.29
CA SER A 70 6.76 3.42 -1.51
C SER A 70 6.29 3.62 -0.07
N ALA A 71 5.03 4.02 0.11
CA ALA A 71 4.46 4.18 1.44
C ALA A 71 4.42 2.86 2.21
N ARG A 72 4.10 1.76 1.53
CA ARG A 72 4.09 0.43 2.16
C ARG A 72 5.47 0.02 2.63
N ILE A 73 6.50 0.26 1.82
CA ILE A 73 7.89 -0.04 2.17
C ILE A 73 8.31 0.79 3.39
N ASP A 74 7.99 2.09 3.39
CA ASP A 74 8.30 2.97 4.52
C ASP A 74 7.60 2.52 5.79
N ALA A 75 6.34 2.10 5.68
CA ALA A 75 5.57 1.57 6.80
C ALA A 75 6.16 0.25 7.33
N CYS A 76 6.66 -0.62 6.43
CA CYS A 76 7.35 -1.84 6.83
C CYS A 76 8.59 -1.53 7.65
N HIS A 77 9.41 -0.58 7.21
CA HIS A 77 10.61 -0.17 7.94
C HIS A 77 10.26 0.45 9.28
N ALA A 78 9.23 1.29 9.32
CA ALA A 78 8.77 1.90 10.57
C ALA A 78 8.25 0.84 11.55
N ARG A 79 7.51 -0.15 11.05
CA ARG A 79 7.03 -1.29 11.86
C ARG A 79 8.19 -2.04 12.48
N ASP A 80 9.21 -2.34 11.68
CA ASP A 80 10.36 -3.10 12.15
C ASP A 80 11.12 -2.34 13.22
N ARG A 81 11.33 -1.02 13.03
CA ARG A 81 11.97 -0.18 14.06
C ARG A 81 11.14 -0.10 15.32
N ALA A 82 9.82 0.03 15.20
CA ALA A 82 8.93 0.06 16.36
C ALA A 82 8.97 -1.27 17.13
N ALA A 83 8.99 -2.39 16.42
CA ALA A 83 9.07 -3.71 17.05
C ALA A 83 10.38 -3.88 17.83
N LEU A 84 11.50 -3.39 17.27
CA LEU A 84 12.78 -3.42 17.97
C LEU A 84 12.76 -2.58 19.25
N ARG A 85 12.21 -1.36 19.18
CA ARG A 85 12.09 -0.50 20.38
C ARG A 85 11.21 -1.11 21.45
N GLU A 86 10.11 -1.76 21.04
CA GLU A 86 9.18 -2.42 21.95
C GLU A 86 9.87 -3.62 22.63
N ALA A 87 10.65 -4.38 21.87
CA ALA A 87 11.40 -5.52 22.39
C ALA A 87 12.48 -5.04 23.38
N ASP A 88 13.19 -3.96 23.07
CA ASP A 88 14.19 -3.37 23.95
C ASP A 88 13.57 -2.83 25.25
N ALA A 89 12.42 -2.17 25.13
CA ALA A 89 11.69 -1.66 26.29
C ALA A 89 11.20 -2.80 27.17
N TYR A 90 10.70 -3.87 26.58
CA TYR A 90 10.26 -5.06 27.30
C TYR A 90 11.43 -5.72 28.05
N ALA A 91 12.54 -5.92 27.33
CA ALA A 91 13.74 -6.51 27.92
C ALA A 91 14.29 -5.66 29.10
N ALA A 92 14.30 -4.35 28.94
CA ALA A 92 14.75 -3.44 29.99
C ALA A 92 13.84 -3.49 31.22
N ALA A 93 12.52 -3.59 31.01
CA ALA A 93 11.54 -3.65 32.09
C ALA A 93 11.65 -4.93 32.93
N PHE A 94 12.12 -6.02 32.34
CA PHE A 94 12.23 -7.32 33.00
C PHE A 94 13.68 -7.75 33.25
N ALA A 95 14.66 -6.84 33.05
CA ALA A 95 16.05 -7.16 33.33
C ALA A 95 16.27 -7.34 34.85
N PRO A 96 17.04 -8.36 35.29
CA PRO A 96 17.37 -8.52 36.72
C PRO A 96 18.15 -7.35 37.23
N ALA A 97 17.95 -7.00 38.54
CA ALA A 97 18.73 -5.99 39.19
C ALA A 97 20.24 -6.36 39.18
N GLY A 98 21.11 -5.44 38.74
CA GLY A 98 22.54 -5.71 38.63
C GLY A 98 22.99 -6.37 37.33
N ALA A 99 22.11 -6.62 36.40
CA ALA A 99 22.42 -7.23 35.07
C ALA A 99 23.04 -6.22 34.08
N ARG A 100 23.39 -5.05 34.51
CA ARG A 100 23.92 -3.96 33.67
C ARG A 100 25.39 -3.77 33.82
#